data_52322d8894d9a04e06a017acda2d5f38
#
_entry.id   52322d8894d9a04e06a017acda2d5f38
#
_cell.length_a   1.000
_cell.length_b   1.000
_cell.length_c   1.000
_cell.angle_alpha   90.00
_cell.angle_beta   90.00
_cell.angle_gamma   90.00
#
_symmetry.space_group_name_H-M   'P 1'
#
loop_
_entity.id
_entity.type
_entity.pdbx_description
1 polymer ?
#
loop_
_entity_poly.entity_id
_entity_poly.type
_entity_poly.pdbx_seq_one_letter_code
_entity_poly.pdbx_strand_id
1 'polypeptide(L)'
;MATSLIAISGGAIACIVIAILVVIAAIVFAISTRVVRQSTAIIVERLGKYHRTLTTGFHLIVPFFDHTSKPISLKEIVADFKPQPVITKDNVTMQIDTVVYFSITDPKLYAYGVDRPINAIENLTATTLRNIVGELELDETLTSRDTVNSKMRIILDEATDPWGIKINRVELKNILPPKDIQEAMEKQMRAERERREQILKAEGEKKSSILIAEGEKESKILRAQADREAQILAADAAKQARMMAAEAEKAALIAEGQGRAQAIKLINNASPNAQYLTLEGFEALKTLADGRSTKIVVPTEISNVSGLLASLKETVTDTTTSK
;
A
#
# COMPACT_ATOMS: atom_id res chain seq x y z
N MET A 1 50.64 39.10 -87.44
CA MET A 1 50.12 38.86 -86.09
C MET A 1 50.96 37.77 -85.47
N ALA A 2 51.81 38.13 -84.49
CA ALA A 2 52.77 37.20 -83.90
C ALA A 2 52.10 36.33 -82.84
N THR A 3 52.11 35.06 -83.08
CA THR A 3 51.79 34.07 -82.06
C THR A 3 52.95 34.00 -81.08
N SER A 4 52.81 34.67 -79.90
CA SER A 4 53.77 34.55 -78.83
C SER A 4 53.63 33.15 -78.24
N LEU A 5 54.45 32.21 -78.66
CA LEU A 5 54.71 30.96 -77.97
C LEU A 5 55.34 31.34 -76.63
N ILE A 6 54.56 31.25 -75.57
CA ILE A 6 55.05 31.36 -74.21
C ILE A 6 55.96 30.15 -73.99
N ALA A 7 57.27 30.31 -74.05
CA ALA A 7 58.25 29.32 -73.62
C ALA A 7 58.13 29.18 -72.12
N ILE A 8 57.35 28.17 -71.66
CA ILE A 8 57.23 27.84 -70.28
C ILE A 8 58.58 27.26 -69.80
N SER A 9 59.27 28.00 -68.90
CA SER A 9 60.56 27.52 -68.37
C SER A 9 60.44 26.14 -67.73
N GLY A 10 61.44 25.30 -67.89
CA GLY A 10 61.36 23.91 -67.31
C GLY A 10 61.01 23.88 -65.80
N GLY A 11 61.37 24.93 -65.06
CA GLY A 11 60.93 25.08 -63.63
C GLY A 11 59.47 25.33 -63.48
N ALA A 12 58.82 26.09 -64.40
CA ALA A 12 57.39 26.32 -64.35
C ALA A 12 56.59 25.04 -64.67
N ILE A 13 57.08 24.20 -65.58
CA ILE A 13 56.47 22.88 -65.87
C ILE A 13 56.61 21.99 -64.68
N ALA A 14 57.78 21.93 -64.00
CA ALA A 14 57.98 21.11 -62.77
C ALA A 14 57.02 21.53 -61.61
N CYS A 15 56.87 22.88 -61.43
CA CYS A 15 55.90 23.39 -60.42
C CYS A 15 54.42 22.97 -60.70
N ILE A 16 54.02 23.05 -61.98
CA ILE A 16 52.67 22.67 -62.41
C ILE A 16 52.48 21.15 -62.22
N VAL A 17 53.44 20.30 -62.53
CA VAL A 17 53.35 18.81 -62.32
C VAL A 17 53.30 18.49 -60.85
N ILE A 18 54.11 19.17 -60.00
CA ILE A 18 54.05 18.96 -58.54
C ILE A 18 52.68 19.39 -57.97
N ALA A 19 52.18 20.55 -58.43
CA ALA A 19 50.86 21.02 -57.99
C ALA A 19 49.74 20.03 -58.37
N ILE A 20 49.75 19.47 -59.56
CA ILE A 20 48.78 18.42 -59.98
C ILE A 20 48.93 17.16 -59.17
N LEU A 21 50.16 16.71 -58.89
CA LEU A 21 50.38 15.53 -58.03
C LEU A 21 49.87 15.75 -56.60
N VAL A 22 50.05 16.91 -56.01
CA VAL A 22 49.52 17.25 -54.66
C VAL A 22 48.00 17.29 -54.68
N VAL A 23 47.38 17.85 -55.72
CA VAL A 23 45.92 17.84 -55.84
C VAL A 23 45.37 16.39 -55.98
N ILE A 24 46.01 15.57 -56.81
CA ILE A 24 45.64 14.16 -56.97
C ILE A 24 45.81 13.43 -55.64
N ALA A 25 46.93 13.63 -54.95
CA ALA A 25 47.16 13.01 -53.63
C ALA A 25 46.11 13.45 -52.60
N ALA A 26 45.73 14.74 -52.58
CA ALA A 26 44.69 15.27 -51.71
C ALA A 26 43.30 14.66 -52.02
N ILE A 27 42.97 14.52 -53.32
CA ILE A 27 41.71 13.88 -53.74
C ILE A 27 41.70 12.40 -53.34
N VAL A 28 42.79 11.66 -53.57
CA VAL A 28 42.93 10.27 -53.19
C VAL A 28 42.82 10.10 -51.66
N PHE A 29 43.47 10.98 -50.90
CA PHE A 29 43.38 10.99 -49.44
C PHE A 29 41.93 11.26 -48.95
N ALA A 30 41.25 12.21 -49.55
CA ALA A 30 39.85 12.52 -49.20
C ALA A 30 38.90 11.32 -49.49
N ILE A 31 39.11 10.61 -50.60
CA ILE A 31 38.32 9.39 -50.94
C ILE A 31 38.71 8.21 -50.05
N SER A 32 39.96 8.14 -49.60
CA SER A 32 40.47 7.08 -48.73
C SER A 32 39.96 7.14 -47.31
N THR A 33 39.47 8.31 -46.88
CA THR A 33 39.03 8.50 -45.50
C THR A 33 37.58 8.06 -45.30
N ARG A 34 37.35 7.24 -44.28
CA ARG A 34 36.02 6.80 -43.84
C ARG A 34 35.88 6.98 -42.34
N VAL A 35 34.80 7.67 -41.92
CA VAL A 35 34.44 7.83 -40.53
C VAL A 35 33.26 6.94 -40.25
N VAL A 36 33.45 5.98 -39.33
CA VAL A 36 32.41 5.03 -38.89
C VAL A 36 31.77 5.58 -37.64
N ARG A 37 30.45 5.70 -37.66
CA ARG A 37 29.66 6.18 -36.50
C ARG A 37 29.64 5.16 -35.36
N GLN A 38 29.40 5.64 -34.15
CA GLN A 38 29.27 4.78 -32.98
C GLN A 38 28.13 3.75 -33.16
N SER A 39 28.33 2.52 -32.65
CA SER A 39 27.41 1.40 -32.77
C SER A 39 27.10 1.01 -34.22
N THR A 40 28.02 1.24 -35.15
CA THR A 40 27.96 0.71 -36.52
C THR A 40 29.28 0.06 -36.90
N ALA A 41 29.21 -0.92 -37.78
CA ALA A 41 30.38 -1.54 -38.37
C ALA A 41 30.26 -1.52 -39.89
N ILE A 42 31.40 -1.45 -40.58
CA ILE A 42 31.48 -1.49 -42.04
C ILE A 42 32.46 -2.61 -42.41
N ILE A 43 32.06 -3.50 -43.29
CA ILE A 43 32.94 -4.52 -43.82
C ILE A 43 33.70 -3.97 -45.04
N VAL A 44 34.98 -4.25 -45.06
CA VAL A 44 35.85 -3.94 -46.18
C VAL A 44 36.24 -5.22 -46.90
N GLU A 45 35.92 -5.26 -48.18
CA GLU A 45 36.31 -6.30 -49.10
C GLU A 45 37.45 -5.82 -50.01
N ARG A 46 38.49 -6.60 -50.15
CA ARG A 46 39.57 -6.33 -51.07
C ARG A 46 39.53 -7.34 -52.20
N LEU A 47 39.25 -6.88 -53.41
CA LEU A 47 39.13 -7.73 -54.59
C LEU A 47 38.14 -8.89 -54.40
N GLY A 48 37.01 -8.62 -53.75
CA GLY A 48 35.97 -9.65 -53.47
C GLY A 48 36.23 -10.56 -52.29
N LYS A 49 37.35 -10.38 -51.56
CA LYS A 49 37.66 -11.18 -50.37
C LYS A 49 37.50 -10.30 -49.12
N TYR A 50 36.91 -10.83 -48.07
CA TYR A 50 36.89 -10.15 -46.76
C TYR A 50 38.31 -9.78 -46.33
N HIS A 51 38.52 -8.52 -46.02
CA HIS A 51 39.80 -8.02 -45.56
C HIS A 51 39.76 -7.64 -44.07
N ARG A 52 38.85 -6.75 -43.66
CA ARG A 52 38.68 -6.35 -42.26
C ARG A 52 37.33 -5.74 -42.02
N THR A 53 36.95 -5.67 -40.75
CA THR A 53 35.78 -4.90 -40.27
C THR A 53 36.24 -3.58 -39.68
N LEU A 54 35.66 -2.48 -40.13
CA LEU A 54 35.89 -1.14 -39.57
C LEU A 54 34.90 -0.97 -38.39
N THR A 55 35.47 -0.77 -37.21
CA THR A 55 34.73 -0.39 -36.01
C THR A 55 34.61 1.13 -35.90
N THR A 56 34.01 1.65 -34.86
CA THR A 56 33.86 3.09 -34.63
C THR A 56 35.17 3.84 -34.69
N GLY A 57 35.21 4.95 -35.45
CA GLY A 57 36.35 5.83 -35.54
C GLY A 57 36.75 6.20 -36.96
N PHE A 58 37.98 6.72 -37.09
CA PHE A 58 38.57 7.14 -38.34
C PHE A 58 39.38 6.00 -38.94
N HIS A 59 39.12 5.67 -40.21
CA HIS A 59 39.81 4.61 -40.95
C HIS A 59 40.23 5.06 -42.32
N LEU A 60 41.40 4.57 -42.74
CA LEU A 60 41.89 4.73 -44.09
C LEU A 60 41.65 3.44 -44.89
N ILE A 61 41.08 3.59 -46.07
CA ILE A 61 40.85 2.52 -47.04
C ILE A 61 41.62 2.81 -48.32
N VAL A 62 42.01 1.79 -49.08
CA VAL A 62 42.72 1.94 -50.35
C VAL A 62 41.67 2.06 -51.46
N PRO A 63 41.46 3.28 -52.03
CA PRO A 63 40.50 3.43 -53.12
C PRO A 63 40.91 2.55 -54.29
N PHE A 64 39.94 2.12 -55.11
CA PHE A 64 40.02 1.18 -56.21
C PHE A 64 40.14 -0.30 -55.84
N PHE A 65 40.85 -0.68 -54.75
CA PHE A 65 41.00 -2.09 -54.33
C PHE A 65 40.03 -2.47 -53.24
N ASP A 66 39.69 -1.56 -52.33
CA ASP A 66 38.83 -1.81 -51.20
C ASP A 66 37.37 -1.35 -51.51
N HIS A 67 36.48 -2.30 -51.42
CA HIS A 67 35.01 -2.04 -51.48
C HIS A 67 34.42 -2.08 -50.07
N THR A 68 33.57 -1.12 -49.75
CA THR A 68 32.93 -1.02 -48.45
C THR A 68 31.46 -1.46 -48.53
N SER A 69 31.03 -2.34 -47.67
CA SER A 69 29.64 -2.73 -47.56
C SER A 69 28.77 -1.60 -46.95
N LYS A 70 27.45 -1.77 -46.96
CA LYS A 70 26.54 -0.89 -46.24
C LYS A 70 26.85 -0.94 -44.75
N PRO A 71 26.70 0.18 -44.01
CA PRO A 71 26.89 0.18 -42.56
C PRO A 71 25.91 -0.76 -41.87
N ILE A 72 26.43 -1.65 -41.04
CA ILE A 72 25.65 -2.60 -40.23
C ILE A 72 25.47 -2.00 -38.83
N SER A 73 24.24 -1.89 -38.36
CA SER A 73 23.94 -1.39 -37.02
C SER A 73 24.19 -2.51 -36.00
N LEU A 74 24.99 -2.19 -34.97
CA LEU A 74 25.21 -3.09 -33.83
C LEU A 74 24.21 -2.84 -32.69
N LYS A 75 23.27 -1.91 -32.87
CA LYS A 75 22.22 -1.66 -31.90
C LYS A 75 21.20 -2.80 -31.96
N GLU A 76 20.44 -2.93 -30.90
CA GLU A 76 19.31 -3.82 -30.86
C GLU A 76 18.28 -3.45 -31.95
N ILE A 77 17.89 -4.44 -32.70
CA ILE A 77 16.91 -4.35 -33.79
C ILE A 77 15.66 -5.10 -33.38
N VAL A 78 14.53 -4.52 -33.65
CA VAL A 78 13.21 -5.11 -33.41
C VAL A 78 12.64 -5.59 -34.73
N ALA A 79 12.41 -6.90 -34.85
CA ALA A 79 11.73 -7.49 -35.99
C ALA A 79 10.32 -7.94 -35.59
N ASP A 80 9.32 -7.29 -36.19
CA ASP A 80 7.91 -7.64 -36.02
C ASP A 80 7.50 -8.56 -37.19
N PHE A 81 7.21 -9.81 -36.89
CA PHE A 81 6.87 -10.83 -37.88
C PHE A 81 5.36 -10.95 -38.01
N LYS A 82 4.91 -11.27 -39.23
CA LYS A 82 3.50 -11.46 -39.55
C LYS A 82 2.90 -12.61 -38.75
N PRO A 83 1.56 -12.59 -38.49
CA PRO A 83 0.87 -13.71 -37.86
C PRO A 83 1.14 -15.03 -38.56
N GLN A 84 1.56 -16.03 -37.79
CA GLN A 84 1.84 -17.38 -38.26
C GLN A 84 0.73 -18.33 -37.82
N PRO A 85 0.16 -19.13 -38.74
CA PRO A 85 -0.79 -20.15 -38.37
C PRO A 85 -0.07 -21.32 -37.68
N VAL A 86 -0.53 -21.66 -36.47
CA VAL A 86 -0.03 -22.78 -35.67
C VAL A 86 -1.20 -23.65 -35.21
N ILE A 87 -0.92 -24.90 -34.91
CA ILE A 87 -1.89 -25.88 -34.42
C ILE A 87 -1.43 -26.35 -33.06
N THR A 88 -2.29 -26.27 -32.07
CA THR A 88 -2.04 -26.75 -30.72
C THR A 88 -2.20 -28.28 -30.62
N LYS A 89 -1.79 -28.84 -29.49
CA LYS A 89 -1.93 -30.29 -29.20
C LYS A 89 -3.38 -30.76 -29.21
N ASP A 90 -4.31 -29.91 -28.79
CA ASP A 90 -5.77 -30.13 -28.82
C ASP A 90 -6.43 -29.82 -30.20
N ASN A 91 -5.59 -29.70 -31.23
CA ASN A 91 -5.99 -29.52 -32.63
C ASN A 91 -6.72 -28.21 -32.93
N VAL A 92 -6.46 -27.15 -32.17
CA VAL A 92 -6.98 -25.82 -32.46
C VAL A 92 -6.00 -25.03 -33.31
N THR A 93 -6.47 -24.54 -34.48
CA THR A 93 -5.66 -23.65 -35.34
C THR A 93 -5.78 -22.22 -34.85
N MET A 94 -4.63 -21.58 -34.52
CA MET A 94 -4.61 -20.18 -34.11
C MET A 94 -3.56 -19.40 -34.89
N GLN A 95 -3.68 -18.07 -34.86
CA GLN A 95 -2.66 -17.18 -35.44
C GLN A 95 -1.91 -16.47 -34.31
N ILE A 96 -0.58 -16.51 -34.38
CA ILE A 96 0.30 -15.93 -33.37
C ILE A 96 1.28 -14.98 -34.03
N ASP A 97 1.32 -13.73 -33.55
CA ASP A 97 2.30 -12.72 -33.95
C ASP A 97 3.49 -12.81 -33.00
N THR A 98 4.69 -12.68 -33.54
CA THR A 98 5.92 -12.69 -32.77
C THR A 98 6.78 -11.47 -33.04
N VAL A 99 7.38 -10.95 -31.99
CA VAL A 99 8.38 -9.88 -32.06
C VAL A 99 9.69 -10.41 -31.51
N VAL A 100 10.76 -10.28 -32.30
CA VAL A 100 12.10 -10.72 -31.95
C VAL A 100 13.02 -9.52 -31.79
N TYR A 101 13.67 -9.43 -30.65
CA TYR A 101 14.68 -8.42 -30.33
C TYR A 101 16.04 -9.07 -30.46
N PHE A 102 16.86 -8.58 -31.37
CA PHE A 102 18.18 -9.13 -31.62
C PHE A 102 19.22 -8.07 -31.84
N SER A 103 20.47 -8.40 -31.64
CA SER A 103 21.63 -7.55 -31.90
C SER A 103 22.67 -8.31 -32.70
N ILE A 104 23.43 -7.58 -33.53
CA ILE A 104 24.50 -8.15 -34.33
C ILE A 104 25.77 -8.13 -33.51
N THR A 105 26.28 -9.33 -33.16
CA THR A 105 27.50 -9.49 -32.37
C THR A 105 28.73 -9.52 -33.28
N ASP A 106 28.66 -10.28 -34.38
CA ASP A 106 29.74 -10.35 -35.36
C ASP A 106 29.27 -9.91 -36.76
N PRO A 107 29.63 -8.70 -37.19
CA PRO A 107 29.27 -8.19 -38.52
C PRO A 107 29.74 -9.07 -39.70
N LYS A 108 30.87 -9.77 -39.55
CA LYS A 108 31.39 -10.66 -40.58
C LYS A 108 30.49 -11.88 -40.77
N LEU A 109 30.15 -12.54 -39.68
CA LEU A 109 29.23 -13.70 -39.73
C LEU A 109 27.83 -13.29 -40.20
N TYR A 110 27.38 -12.11 -39.81
CA TYR A 110 26.10 -11.57 -40.27
C TYR A 110 26.04 -11.35 -41.78
N ALA A 111 27.15 -10.87 -42.39
CA ALA A 111 27.19 -10.57 -43.82
C ALA A 111 27.42 -11.77 -44.71
N TYR A 112 28.15 -12.77 -44.23
CA TYR A 112 28.57 -13.93 -45.03
C TYR A 112 28.01 -15.27 -44.54
N GLY A 113 27.47 -15.34 -43.33
CA GLY A 113 26.96 -16.59 -42.72
C GLY A 113 25.63 -17.03 -43.29
N VAL A 114 24.75 -16.08 -43.66
CA VAL A 114 23.42 -16.38 -44.17
C VAL A 114 22.98 -15.38 -45.21
N ASP A 115 22.29 -15.83 -46.26
CA ASP A 115 21.60 -14.93 -47.19
C ASP A 115 20.28 -14.46 -46.57
N ARG A 116 20.05 -13.15 -46.53
CA ARG A 116 18.86 -12.51 -45.97
C ARG A 116 18.59 -12.91 -44.51
N PRO A 117 19.42 -12.48 -43.55
CA PRO A 117 19.33 -12.85 -42.15
C PRO A 117 17.93 -12.68 -41.52
N ILE A 118 17.25 -11.60 -41.85
CA ILE A 118 15.92 -11.29 -41.29
C ILE A 118 14.88 -12.35 -41.72
N ASN A 119 14.87 -12.71 -43.01
CA ASN A 119 13.96 -13.75 -43.51
C ASN A 119 14.30 -15.13 -42.93
N ALA A 120 15.59 -15.40 -42.71
CA ALA A 120 16.03 -16.65 -42.06
C ALA A 120 15.52 -16.73 -40.61
N ILE A 121 15.63 -15.62 -39.85
CA ILE A 121 15.08 -15.53 -38.47
C ILE A 121 13.56 -15.68 -38.50
N GLU A 122 12.85 -15.05 -39.45
CA GLU A 122 11.37 -15.17 -39.57
C GLU A 122 10.95 -16.63 -39.76
N ASN A 123 11.55 -17.35 -40.71
CA ASN A 123 11.26 -18.76 -40.97
C ASN A 123 11.62 -19.68 -39.80
N LEU A 124 12.76 -19.40 -39.17
CA LEU A 124 13.19 -20.15 -37.99
C LEU A 124 12.21 -19.89 -36.80
N THR A 125 11.82 -18.66 -36.59
CA THR A 125 10.82 -18.28 -35.58
C THR A 125 9.49 -18.98 -35.82
N ALA A 126 9.01 -18.99 -37.07
CA ALA A 126 7.76 -19.66 -37.43
C ALA A 126 7.78 -21.18 -37.21
N THR A 127 8.90 -21.85 -37.57
CA THR A 127 9.06 -23.28 -37.33
C THR A 127 9.21 -23.63 -35.86
N THR A 128 10.00 -22.87 -35.12
CA THR A 128 10.20 -23.08 -33.69
C THR A 128 8.90 -22.84 -32.91
N LEU A 129 8.17 -21.76 -33.25
CA LEU A 129 6.87 -21.48 -32.67
C LEU A 129 5.89 -22.63 -32.88
N ARG A 130 5.80 -23.14 -34.14
CA ARG A 130 4.92 -24.27 -34.47
C ARG A 130 5.27 -25.51 -33.65
N ASN A 131 6.53 -25.81 -33.45
CA ASN A 131 6.96 -26.96 -32.66
C ASN A 131 6.58 -26.79 -31.18
N ILE A 132 6.89 -25.65 -30.59
CA ILE A 132 6.62 -25.39 -29.16
C ILE A 132 5.11 -25.38 -28.90
N VAL A 133 4.32 -24.70 -29.73
CA VAL A 133 2.86 -24.60 -29.56
C VAL A 133 2.17 -25.94 -29.85
N GLY A 134 2.73 -26.75 -30.78
CA GLY A 134 2.22 -28.09 -31.05
C GLY A 134 2.34 -29.08 -29.88
N GLU A 135 3.18 -28.79 -28.89
CA GLU A 135 3.30 -29.58 -27.66
C GLU A 135 2.32 -29.12 -26.56
N LEU A 136 1.76 -27.91 -26.68
CA LEU A 136 0.94 -27.26 -25.67
C LEU A 136 -0.55 -27.30 -26.03
N GLU A 137 -1.39 -27.32 -25.02
CA GLU A 137 -2.82 -27.11 -25.16
C GLU A 137 -3.14 -25.61 -25.33
N LEU A 138 -4.34 -25.28 -25.84
CA LEU A 138 -4.75 -23.91 -26.07
C LEU A 138 -4.63 -23.05 -24.79
N ASP A 139 -5.16 -23.53 -23.69
CA ASP A 139 -5.15 -22.83 -22.40
C ASP A 139 -3.72 -22.62 -21.87
N GLU A 140 -2.84 -23.62 -22.05
CA GLU A 140 -1.44 -23.53 -21.70
C GLU A 140 -0.71 -22.47 -22.54
N THR A 141 -1.00 -22.43 -23.85
CA THR A 141 -0.42 -21.43 -24.77
C THR A 141 -0.81 -20.01 -24.40
N LEU A 142 -2.04 -19.81 -23.92
CA LEU A 142 -2.52 -18.51 -23.49
C LEU A 142 -1.97 -18.06 -22.13
N THR A 143 -1.77 -19.00 -21.20
CA THR A 143 -1.35 -18.73 -19.82
C THR A 143 0.14 -18.75 -19.61
N SER A 144 0.87 -19.58 -20.39
CA SER A 144 2.31 -19.85 -20.21
C SER A 144 3.20 -19.10 -21.20
N ARG A 145 2.82 -17.89 -21.60
CA ARG A 145 3.57 -17.07 -22.58
C ARG A 145 5.04 -16.92 -22.24
N ASP A 146 5.37 -16.69 -20.98
CA ASP A 146 6.76 -16.51 -20.53
C ASP A 146 7.61 -17.76 -20.74
N THR A 147 7.02 -18.94 -20.58
CA THR A 147 7.68 -20.22 -20.83
C THR A 147 7.93 -20.40 -22.32
N VAL A 148 6.96 -20.09 -23.17
CA VAL A 148 7.08 -20.15 -24.63
C VAL A 148 8.16 -19.16 -25.10
N ASN A 149 8.10 -17.90 -24.65
CA ASN A 149 9.08 -16.87 -24.98
C ASN A 149 10.51 -17.29 -24.61
N SER A 150 10.68 -17.88 -23.42
CA SER A 150 11.98 -18.35 -22.94
C SER A 150 12.52 -19.53 -23.75
N LYS A 151 11.68 -20.52 -24.06
CA LYS A 151 12.06 -21.67 -24.91
C LYS A 151 12.41 -21.19 -26.32
N MET A 152 11.59 -20.31 -26.92
CA MET A 152 11.87 -19.74 -28.23
C MET A 152 13.21 -19.01 -28.25
N ARG A 153 13.47 -18.15 -27.27
CA ARG A 153 14.71 -17.39 -27.16
C ARG A 153 15.93 -18.32 -27.17
N ILE A 154 15.92 -19.38 -26.37
CA ILE A 154 17.04 -20.33 -26.26
C ILE A 154 17.30 -21.00 -27.61
N ILE A 155 16.26 -21.53 -28.25
CA ILE A 155 16.40 -22.26 -29.52
C ILE A 155 16.83 -21.31 -30.65
N LEU A 156 16.24 -20.12 -30.69
CA LEU A 156 16.60 -19.13 -31.71
C LEU A 156 18.02 -18.62 -31.53
N ASP A 157 18.44 -18.31 -30.29
CA ASP A 157 19.80 -17.84 -29.99
C ASP A 157 20.86 -18.86 -30.40
N GLU A 158 20.66 -20.12 -30.05
CA GLU A 158 21.54 -21.22 -30.46
C GLU A 158 21.65 -21.37 -32.00
N ALA A 159 20.52 -21.28 -32.69
CA ALA A 159 20.46 -21.42 -34.13
C ALA A 159 21.03 -20.19 -34.90
N THR A 160 20.99 -18.99 -34.30
CA THR A 160 21.48 -17.76 -34.96
C THR A 160 22.89 -17.37 -34.57
N ASP A 161 23.49 -18.00 -33.56
CA ASP A 161 24.88 -17.76 -33.16
C ASP A 161 25.89 -17.94 -34.29
N PRO A 162 25.79 -19.00 -35.15
CA PRO A 162 26.67 -19.13 -36.34
C PRO A 162 26.55 -17.98 -37.35
N TRP A 163 25.48 -17.23 -37.29
CA TRP A 163 25.25 -16.05 -38.17
C TRP A 163 25.72 -14.75 -37.53
N GLY A 164 26.32 -14.80 -36.32
CA GLY A 164 26.75 -13.61 -35.57
C GLY A 164 25.60 -12.74 -35.09
N ILE A 165 24.44 -13.34 -34.86
CA ILE A 165 23.23 -12.68 -34.37
C ILE A 165 22.92 -13.23 -32.98
N LYS A 166 22.73 -12.36 -32.03
CA LYS A 166 22.30 -12.68 -30.67
C LYS A 166 20.84 -12.31 -30.45
N ILE A 167 20.03 -13.29 -30.04
CA ILE A 167 18.65 -13.05 -29.70
C ILE A 167 18.57 -12.64 -28.23
N ASN A 168 18.19 -11.40 -28.00
CA ASN A 168 18.07 -10.85 -26.66
C ASN A 168 16.73 -11.26 -26.02
N ARG A 169 15.63 -11.13 -26.76
CA ARG A 169 14.29 -11.41 -26.29
C ARG A 169 13.35 -11.79 -27.43
N VAL A 170 12.41 -12.66 -27.14
CA VAL A 170 11.32 -13.04 -28.04
C VAL A 170 10.02 -12.83 -27.29
N GLU A 171 9.03 -12.23 -27.93
CA GLU A 171 7.73 -11.98 -27.34
C GLU A 171 6.59 -12.39 -28.27
N LEU A 172 5.62 -13.09 -27.73
CA LEU A 172 4.35 -13.34 -28.38
C LEU A 172 3.45 -12.11 -28.22
N LYS A 173 3.12 -11.45 -29.33
CA LYS A 173 2.33 -10.21 -29.33
C LYS A 173 0.84 -10.49 -29.18
N ASN A 174 0.26 -11.14 -30.18
CA ASN A 174 -1.15 -11.53 -30.19
C ASN A 174 -1.29 -13.03 -30.41
N ILE A 175 -2.20 -13.64 -29.67
CA ILE A 175 -2.61 -15.02 -29.85
C ILE A 175 -4.10 -14.99 -30.17
N LEU A 176 -4.44 -15.31 -31.42
CA LEU A 176 -5.80 -15.19 -31.97
C LEU A 176 -6.36 -16.58 -32.29
N PRO A 177 -7.13 -17.18 -31.38
CA PRO A 177 -7.86 -18.42 -31.68
C PRO A 177 -8.99 -18.16 -32.66
N PRO A 178 -9.61 -19.20 -33.27
CA PRO A 178 -10.79 -19.08 -34.11
C PRO A 178 -11.93 -18.44 -33.34
N LYS A 179 -12.78 -17.70 -34.04
CA LYS A 179 -13.90 -16.94 -33.44
C LYS A 179 -14.84 -17.82 -32.62
N ASP A 180 -15.15 -19.01 -33.08
CA ASP A 180 -16.05 -19.94 -32.39
C ASP A 180 -15.47 -20.36 -31.02
N ILE A 181 -14.19 -20.59 -30.98
CA ILE A 181 -13.49 -20.93 -29.73
C ILE A 181 -13.42 -19.71 -28.82
N GLN A 182 -13.11 -18.54 -29.35
CA GLN A 182 -13.09 -17.30 -28.59
C GLN A 182 -14.45 -17.02 -27.93
N GLU A 183 -15.56 -17.15 -28.68
CA GLU A 183 -16.92 -16.97 -28.14
C GLU A 183 -17.26 -18.01 -27.06
N ALA A 184 -16.84 -19.27 -27.25
CA ALA A 184 -17.04 -20.32 -26.26
C ALA A 184 -16.27 -20.03 -24.96
N MET A 185 -15.01 -19.62 -25.08
CA MET A 185 -14.16 -19.23 -23.94
C MET A 185 -14.71 -17.99 -23.21
N GLU A 186 -15.20 -16.99 -23.95
CA GLU A 186 -15.82 -15.81 -23.35
C GLU A 186 -17.06 -16.18 -22.52
N LYS A 187 -17.92 -17.06 -23.05
CA LYS A 187 -19.10 -17.56 -22.31
C LYS A 187 -18.69 -18.35 -21.07
N GLN A 188 -17.73 -19.24 -21.21
CA GLN A 188 -17.19 -20.03 -20.09
C GLN A 188 -16.60 -19.13 -19.01
N MET A 189 -15.76 -18.18 -19.39
CA MET A 189 -15.12 -17.24 -18.47
C MET A 189 -16.14 -16.33 -17.77
N ARG A 190 -17.20 -15.93 -18.48
CA ARG A 190 -18.29 -15.16 -17.87
C ARG A 190 -19.03 -15.99 -16.82
N ALA A 191 -19.40 -17.21 -17.13
CA ALA A 191 -20.07 -18.12 -16.19
C ALA A 191 -19.20 -18.41 -14.95
N GLU A 192 -17.89 -18.62 -15.16
CA GLU A 192 -16.97 -18.87 -14.05
C GLU A 192 -16.78 -17.61 -13.16
N ARG A 193 -16.74 -16.42 -13.76
CA ARG A 193 -16.70 -15.16 -13.00
C ARG A 193 -17.97 -14.94 -12.20
N GLU A 194 -19.13 -15.17 -12.79
CA GLU A 194 -20.43 -15.07 -12.11
C GLU A 194 -20.52 -16.06 -10.94
N ARG A 195 -20.06 -17.29 -11.15
CA ARG A 195 -20.00 -18.31 -10.10
C ARG A 195 -19.07 -17.88 -8.96
N ARG A 196 -17.89 -17.40 -9.26
CA ARG A 196 -16.93 -16.90 -8.24
C ARG A 196 -17.48 -15.68 -7.50
N GLU A 197 -18.13 -14.77 -8.22
CA GLU A 197 -18.79 -13.61 -7.61
C GLU A 197 -19.85 -14.03 -6.60
N GLN A 198 -20.72 -15.00 -6.95
CA GLN A 198 -21.74 -15.53 -6.05
C GLN A 198 -21.13 -16.19 -4.81
N ILE A 199 -20.08 -17.00 -4.97
CA ILE A 199 -19.37 -17.62 -3.86
C ILE A 199 -18.76 -16.57 -2.94
N LEU A 200 -18.00 -15.62 -3.49
CA LEU A 200 -17.36 -14.56 -2.72
C LEU A 200 -18.38 -13.67 -1.99
N LYS A 201 -19.53 -13.39 -2.63
CA LYS A 201 -20.63 -12.65 -2.02
C LYS A 201 -21.24 -13.41 -0.85
N ALA A 202 -21.54 -14.69 -1.03
CA ALA A 202 -22.09 -15.54 0.04
C ALA A 202 -21.09 -15.72 1.21
N GLU A 203 -19.81 -15.88 0.91
CA GLU A 203 -18.76 -15.94 1.94
C GLU A 203 -18.61 -14.59 2.67
N GLY A 204 -18.69 -13.48 1.94
CA GLY A 204 -18.67 -12.13 2.50
C GLY A 204 -19.85 -11.87 3.43
N GLU A 205 -21.07 -12.23 3.01
CA GLU A 205 -22.29 -12.13 3.81
C GLU A 205 -22.21 -13.00 5.08
N LYS A 206 -21.72 -14.24 4.94
CA LYS A 206 -21.49 -15.15 6.08
C LYS A 206 -20.49 -14.53 7.07
N LYS A 207 -19.33 -14.08 6.60
CA LYS A 207 -18.30 -13.47 7.46
C LYS A 207 -18.82 -12.19 8.14
N SER A 208 -19.54 -11.36 7.40
CA SER A 208 -20.17 -10.14 7.93
C SER A 208 -21.17 -10.47 9.04
N SER A 209 -22.06 -11.45 8.81
CA SER A 209 -23.04 -11.87 9.81
C SER A 209 -22.40 -12.44 11.07
N ILE A 210 -21.33 -13.24 10.93
CA ILE A 210 -20.57 -13.76 12.06
C ILE A 210 -19.93 -12.60 12.85
N LEU A 211 -19.27 -11.68 12.17
CA LEU A 211 -18.57 -10.56 12.81
C LEU A 211 -19.55 -9.63 13.55
N ILE A 212 -20.73 -9.39 12.97
CA ILE A 212 -21.81 -8.62 13.63
C ILE A 212 -22.29 -9.33 14.88
N ALA A 213 -22.57 -10.65 14.80
CA ALA A 213 -23.01 -11.42 15.93
C ALA A 213 -21.95 -11.51 17.05
N GLU A 214 -20.69 -11.65 16.70
CA GLU A 214 -19.56 -11.61 17.64
C GLU A 214 -19.44 -10.23 18.31
N GLY A 215 -19.52 -9.17 17.54
CA GLY A 215 -19.50 -7.79 18.04
C GLY A 215 -20.68 -7.48 18.98
N GLU A 216 -21.88 -7.94 18.65
CA GLU A 216 -23.05 -7.82 19.54
C GLU A 216 -22.88 -8.61 20.84
N LYS A 217 -22.35 -9.83 20.74
CA LYS A 217 -22.06 -10.65 21.93
C LYS A 217 -21.03 -9.95 22.83
N GLU A 218 -19.94 -9.49 22.28
CA GLU A 218 -18.89 -8.80 23.03
C GLU A 218 -19.41 -7.50 23.64
N SER A 219 -20.18 -6.71 22.89
CA SER A 219 -20.83 -5.50 23.39
C SER A 219 -21.77 -5.80 24.56
N LYS A 220 -22.57 -6.89 24.49
CA LYS A 220 -23.43 -7.28 25.58
C LYS A 220 -22.65 -7.70 26.83
N ILE A 221 -21.55 -8.46 26.64
CA ILE A 221 -20.67 -8.88 27.74
C ILE A 221 -20.04 -7.67 28.41
N LEU A 222 -19.47 -6.73 27.64
CA LEU A 222 -18.84 -5.51 28.13
C LEU A 222 -19.85 -4.63 28.89
N ARG A 223 -21.07 -4.49 28.37
CA ARG A 223 -22.14 -3.74 29.08
C ARG A 223 -22.51 -4.40 30.41
N ALA A 224 -22.70 -5.71 30.42
CA ALA A 224 -23.01 -6.42 31.63
C ALA A 224 -21.87 -6.36 32.68
N GLN A 225 -20.62 -6.36 32.23
CA GLN A 225 -19.46 -6.16 33.12
C GLN A 225 -19.43 -4.73 33.68
N ALA A 226 -19.64 -3.74 32.84
CA ALA A 226 -19.68 -2.34 33.26
C ALA A 226 -20.83 -2.07 34.25
N ASP A 227 -22.02 -2.61 33.99
CA ASP A 227 -23.16 -2.50 34.91
C ASP A 227 -22.87 -3.18 36.26
N ARG A 228 -22.23 -4.35 36.24
CA ARG A 228 -21.81 -5.01 37.47
C ARG A 228 -20.78 -4.22 38.27
N GLU A 229 -19.78 -3.66 37.60
CA GLU A 229 -18.76 -2.80 38.23
C GLU A 229 -19.41 -1.52 38.80
N ALA A 230 -20.30 -0.90 38.05
CA ALA A 230 -21.02 0.29 38.50
C ALA A 230 -21.87 -0.03 39.75
N GLN A 231 -22.55 -1.19 39.80
CA GLN A 231 -23.32 -1.61 41.00
C GLN A 231 -22.40 -1.87 42.20
N ILE A 232 -21.25 -2.52 42.01
CA ILE A 232 -20.28 -2.75 43.08
C ILE A 232 -19.76 -1.42 43.63
N LEU A 233 -19.32 -0.51 42.74
CA LEU A 233 -18.85 0.81 43.13
C LEU A 233 -19.92 1.63 43.85
N ALA A 234 -21.18 1.57 43.39
CA ALA A 234 -22.30 2.23 44.05
C ALA A 234 -22.60 1.65 45.45
N ALA A 235 -22.52 0.33 45.56
CA ALA A 235 -22.70 -0.35 46.84
C ALA A 235 -21.57 -0.03 47.85
N ASP A 236 -20.32 -0.01 47.36
CA ASP A 236 -19.18 0.36 48.20
C ASP A 236 -19.22 1.83 48.62
N ALA A 237 -19.59 2.73 47.71
CA ALA A 237 -19.79 4.15 48.02
C ALA A 237 -20.90 4.34 49.06
N ALA A 238 -22.05 3.64 48.91
CA ALA A 238 -23.14 3.66 49.89
C ALA A 238 -22.71 3.12 51.25
N LYS A 239 -21.91 2.05 51.26
CA LYS A 239 -21.34 1.51 52.50
C LYS A 239 -20.43 2.50 53.19
N GLN A 240 -19.51 3.10 52.46
CA GLN A 240 -18.60 4.13 53.00
C GLN A 240 -19.33 5.34 53.50
N ALA A 241 -20.36 5.82 52.77
CA ALA A 241 -21.18 6.92 53.21
C ALA A 241 -21.92 6.59 54.53
N ARG A 242 -22.48 5.41 54.67
CA ARG A 242 -23.12 4.97 55.95
C ARG A 242 -22.11 4.85 57.07
N MET A 243 -20.91 4.32 56.84
CA MET A 243 -19.87 4.22 57.86
C MET A 243 -19.44 5.64 58.30
N MET A 244 -19.16 6.55 57.38
CA MET A 244 -18.81 7.95 57.69
C MET A 244 -19.96 8.66 58.45
N ALA A 245 -21.20 8.45 58.06
CA ALA A 245 -22.34 9.02 58.76
C ALA A 245 -22.46 8.49 60.21
N ALA A 246 -22.31 7.18 60.42
CA ALA A 246 -22.32 6.57 61.76
C ALA A 246 -21.11 7.01 62.59
N GLU A 247 -19.94 7.19 62.04
CA GLU A 247 -18.77 7.73 62.78
C GLU A 247 -18.98 9.19 63.13
N ALA A 248 -19.55 10.01 62.22
CA ALA A 248 -19.87 11.41 62.46
C ALA A 248 -20.94 11.55 63.57
N GLU A 249 -21.98 10.71 63.54
CA GLU A 249 -23.01 10.66 64.60
C GLU A 249 -22.43 10.28 65.97
N LYS A 250 -21.59 9.23 65.99
CA LYS A 250 -20.88 8.81 67.20
C LYS A 250 -20.00 9.93 67.73
N ALA A 251 -19.23 10.61 66.87
CA ALA A 251 -18.37 11.73 67.28
C ALA A 251 -19.19 12.91 67.80
N ALA A 252 -20.33 13.21 67.18
CA ALA A 252 -21.28 14.24 67.63
C ALA A 252 -21.85 13.91 69.01
N LEU A 253 -22.31 12.67 69.23
CA LEU A 253 -22.84 12.24 70.51
C LEU A 253 -21.77 12.28 71.63
N ILE A 254 -20.52 11.90 71.35
CA ILE A 254 -19.41 11.97 72.29
C ILE A 254 -19.08 13.45 72.60
N ALA A 255 -19.01 14.29 71.58
CA ALA A 255 -18.75 15.74 71.75
C ALA A 255 -19.86 16.39 72.58
N GLU A 256 -21.14 16.08 72.27
CA GLU A 256 -22.27 16.57 73.07
C GLU A 256 -22.22 16.07 74.53
N GLY A 257 -21.94 14.78 74.75
CA GLY A 257 -21.77 14.22 76.09
C GLY A 257 -20.62 14.85 76.86
N GLN A 258 -19.49 15.13 76.21
CA GLN A 258 -18.37 15.81 76.82
C GLN A 258 -18.69 17.27 77.11
N GLY A 259 -19.38 17.96 76.18
CA GLY A 259 -19.85 19.33 76.41
C GLY A 259 -20.82 19.45 77.59
N ARG A 260 -21.77 18.51 77.71
CA ARG A 260 -22.67 18.42 78.88
C ARG A 260 -21.94 18.15 80.18
N ALA A 261 -20.95 17.19 80.14
CA ALA A 261 -20.15 16.87 81.34
C ALA A 261 -19.27 18.06 81.78
N GLN A 262 -18.71 18.81 80.83
CA GLN A 262 -17.98 20.07 81.11
C GLN A 262 -18.89 21.14 81.65
N ALA A 263 -20.10 21.34 81.10
CA ALA A 263 -21.05 22.31 81.61
C ALA A 263 -21.48 21.97 83.04
N ILE A 264 -21.77 20.70 83.33
CA ILE A 264 -22.11 20.24 84.70
C ILE A 264 -20.93 20.49 85.68
N LYS A 265 -19.67 20.22 85.24
CA LYS A 265 -18.46 20.50 86.06
C LYS A 265 -18.30 21.99 86.34
N LEU A 266 -18.51 22.85 85.36
CA LEU A 266 -18.48 24.31 85.51
C LEU A 266 -19.56 24.83 86.43
N ILE A 267 -20.79 24.32 86.33
CA ILE A 267 -21.90 24.63 87.22
C ILE A 267 -21.62 24.20 88.65
N ASN A 268 -21.12 22.98 88.86
CA ASN A 268 -20.75 22.49 90.19
C ASN A 268 -19.59 23.28 90.83
N ASN A 269 -18.56 23.66 90.04
CA ASN A 269 -17.45 24.49 90.51
C ASN A 269 -17.88 25.91 90.85
N ALA A 270 -18.93 26.46 90.23
CA ALA A 270 -19.44 27.80 90.45
C ALA A 270 -20.36 27.86 91.73
N SER A 271 -20.64 26.68 92.40
CA SER A 271 -21.48 26.65 93.63
C SER A 271 -22.72 27.46 93.49
N PRO A 272 -23.65 27.16 92.61
CA PRO A 272 -24.80 28.00 92.31
C PRO A 272 -25.71 28.19 93.51
N ASN A 273 -26.14 29.43 93.76
CA ASN A 273 -27.02 29.77 94.84
C ASN A 273 -28.43 29.19 94.53
N ALA A 274 -29.27 28.91 95.60
CA ALA A 274 -30.61 28.37 95.48
C ALA A 274 -31.51 29.12 94.53
N GLN A 275 -31.27 30.43 94.41
CA GLN A 275 -32.02 31.35 93.50
C GLN A 275 -31.66 31.06 91.99
N TYR A 276 -30.49 30.67 91.69
CA TYR A 276 -30.08 30.27 90.28
C TYR A 276 -30.69 28.93 89.87
N LEU A 277 -30.79 27.95 90.77
CA LEU A 277 -31.42 26.68 90.51
C LEU A 277 -32.94 26.83 90.24
N THR A 278 -33.59 27.81 90.86
CA THR A 278 -35.01 28.09 90.61
C THR A 278 -35.17 28.77 89.24
N LEU A 279 -34.28 29.69 88.84
CA LEU A 279 -34.32 30.33 87.54
C LEU A 279 -34.09 29.28 86.39
N GLU A 280 -33.14 28.36 86.50
CA GLU A 280 -32.91 27.28 85.59
C GLU A 280 -34.07 26.31 85.48
N GLY A 281 -34.77 26.08 86.63
CA GLY A 281 -36.00 25.31 86.67
C GLY A 281 -37.16 25.97 85.86
N PHE A 282 -37.25 27.30 85.90
CA PHE A 282 -38.20 28.05 85.06
C PHE A 282 -37.84 28.06 83.59
N GLU A 283 -36.55 28.12 83.22
CA GLU A 283 -36.11 28.00 81.83
C GLU A 283 -36.35 26.57 81.27
N ALA A 284 -36.13 25.56 82.03
CA ALA A 284 -36.48 24.20 81.72
C ALA A 284 -38.00 23.98 81.52
N LEU A 285 -38.79 24.60 82.33
CA LEU A 285 -40.27 24.64 82.17
C LEU A 285 -40.73 25.36 80.93
N LYS A 286 -40.09 26.48 80.58
CA LYS A 286 -40.31 27.21 79.34
C LYS A 286 -40.02 26.41 78.08
N THR A 287 -38.92 25.67 78.08
CA THR A 287 -38.57 24.76 76.99
C THR A 287 -39.48 23.56 76.84
N LEU A 288 -40.05 23.11 78.00
CA LEU A 288 -41.09 22.09 78.00
C LEU A 288 -42.42 22.58 77.47
N ALA A 289 -42.76 23.84 77.76
CA ALA A 289 -43.99 24.46 77.29
C ALA A 289 -43.98 24.82 75.80
N ASP A 290 -42.77 24.99 75.18
CA ASP A 290 -42.58 25.22 73.74
C ASP A 290 -42.56 23.93 72.94
N GLY A 291 -42.52 22.73 73.63
CA GLY A 291 -42.55 21.42 73.00
C GLY A 291 -43.97 21.05 72.56
N ARG A 292 -44.08 20.54 71.31
CA ARG A 292 -45.33 20.05 70.67
C ARG A 292 -45.96 18.79 71.33
N SER A 293 -45.61 18.42 72.55
CA SER A 293 -46.07 17.20 73.21
C SER A 293 -47.27 17.46 74.13
N THR A 294 -48.39 16.80 73.91
CA THR A 294 -49.67 16.94 74.61
C THR A 294 -49.75 16.19 75.95
N LYS A 295 -48.68 15.54 76.41
CA LYS A 295 -48.61 14.83 77.71
C LYS A 295 -47.37 15.25 78.49
N ILE A 296 -47.53 15.98 79.55
CA ILE A 296 -46.45 16.35 80.51
C ILE A 296 -46.59 15.45 81.73
N VAL A 297 -45.67 14.61 82.00
CA VAL A 297 -45.58 13.78 83.25
C VAL A 297 -44.61 14.52 84.14
N VAL A 298 -45.10 15.09 85.22
CA VAL A 298 -44.30 15.81 86.22
C VAL A 298 -44.07 14.88 87.41
N PRO A 299 -42.81 14.63 87.82
CA PRO A 299 -42.49 13.84 88.99
C PRO A 299 -43.02 14.53 90.28
N THR A 300 -43.59 13.76 91.21
CA THR A 300 -44.25 14.30 92.42
C THR A 300 -43.29 14.98 93.42
N GLU A 301 -41.99 14.99 93.18
CA GLU A 301 -41.03 15.62 94.10
C GLU A 301 -40.83 17.12 93.89
N ILE A 302 -41.50 17.71 92.94
CA ILE A 302 -41.53 19.19 92.72
C ILE A 302 -42.80 19.79 93.36
N SER A 303 -43.10 19.43 94.56
CA SER A 303 -44.31 19.87 95.27
C SER A 303 -44.27 21.40 95.61
N ASN A 304 -43.21 22.09 95.47
CA ASN A 304 -43.13 23.54 95.71
C ASN A 304 -43.49 24.40 94.48
N VAL A 305 -43.80 23.77 93.36
CA VAL A 305 -44.18 24.46 92.10
C VAL A 305 -45.67 24.25 91.76
N SER A 306 -46.42 23.55 92.61
CA SER A 306 -47.82 23.18 92.40
C SER A 306 -48.77 24.39 92.18
N GLY A 307 -48.36 25.57 92.62
CA GLY A 307 -49.20 26.81 92.38
C GLY A 307 -49.10 27.35 90.95
N LEU A 308 -47.98 27.09 90.28
CA LEU A 308 -47.75 27.48 88.85
C LEU A 308 -48.35 26.50 87.84
N LEU A 309 -48.53 25.27 88.23
CA LEU A 309 -49.18 24.25 87.37
C LEU A 309 -50.68 24.43 87.25
N ALA A 310 -51.35 25.07 88.23
CA ALA A 310 -52.75 25.37 88.18
C ALA A 310 -53.07 26.43 87.12
N SER A 311 -52.21 27.47 86.98
CA SER A 311 -52.38 28.54 86.00
C SER A 311 -52.05 28.12 84.54
N LEU A 312 -51.18 27.10 84.36
CA LEU A 312 -50.88 26.50 83.07
C LEU A 312 -52.00 25.57 82.54
N LYS A 313 -52.77 24.99 83.44
CA LYS A 313 -53.91 24.14 83.09
C LYS A 313 -55.02 24.95 82.40
N GLU A 314 -55.21 26.21 82.76
CA GLU A 314 -56.24 27.10 82.22
C GLU A 314 -55.91 27.65 80.83
N THR A 315 -54.62 27.84 80.51
CA THR A 315 -54.16 28.29 79.18
C THR A 315 -54.09 27.15 78.12
N VAL A 316 -54.04 25.92 78.53
CA VAL A 316 -53.99 24.73 77.57
C VAL A 316 -55.45 24.31 77.19
N THR A 317 -56.45 24.63 77.95
CA THR A 317 -57.86 24.30 77.64
C THR A 317 -58.53 25.24 76.66
N ASP A 318 -57.96 26.43 76.42
CA ASP A 318 -58.58 27.45 75.52
C ASP A 318 -58.10 27.31 74.04
N THR A 319 -57.20 26.39 73.71
CA THR A 319 -56.71 26.30 72.34
C THR A 319 -57.27 25.07 71.55
N THR A 320 -58.30 24.41 72.07
CA THR A 320 -58.94 23.24 71.37
C THR A 320 -60.35 23.59 70.82
N THR A 321 -60.63 24.85 70.51
CA THR A 321 -61.85 25.21 69.73
C THR A 321 -61.52 26.25 68.69
N SER A 322 -60.89 25.81 67.60
CA SER A 322 -61.03 26.39 66.26
C SER A 322 -60.20 25.57 65.21
N LYS A 323 -61.01 24.78 64.51
CA LYS A 323 -60.74 24.17 63.18
C LYS A 323 -59.45 23.42 62.95
#